data_be89e9dc8e98948af201ff32d1a33f80
#
_entry.id   be89e9dc8e98948af201ff32d1a33f80
#
_cell.length_a   1.000
_cell.length_b   1.000
_cell.length_c   1.000
_cell.angle_alpha   90.00
_cell.angle_beta   90.00
_cell.angle_gamma   90.00
#
_symmetry.space_group_name_H-M   'P 1'
#
loop_
_entity.id
_entity.type
_entity.pdbx_description
1 polymer ?
#
loop_
_entity_poly.entity_id
_entity_poly.type
_entity_poly.pdbx_seq_one_letter_code
_entity_poly.pdbx_strand_id
1 'polypeptide(L)'
;LKVYEITCNCDETALMNGISKLNTIVSQVLAGPKYAPLYTPDDYNVQFTNDYALDLINAQGAWNTTHGDSAIAIAISDQNFNVTHEELVGKVVHYNTNNTTTSTHGTSVSILAAGNTDNQVGKSAIGFNSSLALYEMNFNEVLAASYAGYDIINISWTSGCFYNQIMQDIINEAYANGSFIIAAAGNGSTCGGADQLVYPASL
;
A
#
# COMPACT_ATOMS: atom_id res chain seq x y z
N LEU A 1 42.26 12.04 4.14
CA LEU A 1 41.33 12.34 3.07
C LEU A 1 40.72 13.72 3.32
N LYS A 2 40.83 14.64 2.36
CA LYS A 2 40.10 15.91 2.42
C LYS A 2 38.94 15.83 1.45
N VAL A 3 37.74 16.06 1.96
CA VAL A 3 36.49 16.09 1.19
C VAL A 3 35.96 17.50 1.23
N TYR A 4 35.58 18.04 0.09
CA TYR A 4 34.99 19.36 -0.04
C TYR A 4 33.61 19.21 -0.68
N GLU A 5 32.63 19.89 -0.14
CA GLU A 5 31.31 20.03 -0.74
C GLU A 5 31.25 21.35 -1.50
N ILE A 6 30.82 21.31 -2.75
CA ILE A 6 30.61 22.47 -3.60
C ILE A 6 29.13 22.45 -4.01
N THR A 7 28.41 23.49 -3.67
CA THR A 7 26.99 23.64 -4.01
C THR A 7 26.81 24.64 -5.14
N CYS A 8 25.89 24.39 -6.04
CA CYS A 8 25.46 25.36 -7.05
C CYS A 8 23.92 25.43 -7.08
N ASN A 9 23.40 26.61 -7.37
CA ASN A 9 22.00 26.79 -7.72
C ASN A 9 21.90 26.75 -9.27
N CYS A 10 22.04 25.55 -9.84
CA CYS A 10 22.14 25.35 -11.27
C CYS A 10 21.32 24.12 -11.69
N ASP A 11 20.99 24.03 -12.98
CA ASP A 11 20.37 22.85 -13.56
C ASP A 11 21.36 21.67 -13.66
N GLU A 12 20.83 20.48 -13.96
CA GLU A 12 21.63 19.26 -14.05
C GLU A 12 22.75 19.35 -15.12
N THR A 13 22.47 20.00 -16.25
CA THR A 13 23.44 20.17 -17.33
C THR A 13 24.63 21.04 -16.88
N ALA A 14 24.34 22.13 -16.21
CA ALA A 14 25.39 23.02 -15.68
C ALA A 14 26.19 22.33 -14.57
N LEU A 15 25.53 21.53 -13.71
CA LEU A 15 26.19 20.72 -12.69
C LEU A 15 27.15 19.70 -13.33
N MET A 16 26.71 18.94 -14.30
CA MET A 16 27.53 17.92 -14.98
C MET A 16 28.72 18.53 -15.72
N ASN A 17 28.54 19.70 -16.34
CA ASN A 17 29.62 20.45 -16.94
C ASN A 17 30.66 20.93 -15.91
N GLY A 18 30.20 21.35 -14.74
CA GLY A 18 31.04 21.73 -13.61
C GLY A 18 31.87 20.55 -13.09
N ILE A 19 31.26 19.40 -12.91
CA ILE A 19 31.90 18.14 -12.50
C ILE A 19 33.00 17.75 -13.51
N SER A 20 32.69 17.80 -14.80
CA SER A 20 33.67 17.48 -15.87
C SER A 20 34.92 18.37 -15.78
N LYS A 21 34.75 19.66 -15.55
CA LYS A 21 35.87 20.60 -15.38
C LYS A 21 36.69 20.33 -14.12
N LEU A 22 36.03 20.04 -13.00
CA LEU A 22 36.71 19.79 -11.74
C LEU A 22 37.50 18.47 -11.75
N ASN A 23 37.06 17.45 -12.48
CA ASN A 23 37.79 16.19 -12.63
C ASN A 23 39.17 16.36 -13.30
N THR A 24 39.45 17.52 -13.88
CA THR A 24 40.80 17.83 -14.39
C THR A 24 41.77 18.33 -13.30
N ILE A 25 41.25 18.68 -12.14
CA ILE A 25 41.99 19.35 -11.04
C ILE A 25 42.09 18.45 -9.81
N VAL A 26 41.05 17.66 -9.53
CA VAL A 26 40.95 16.76 -8.36
C VAL A 26 40.83 15.31 -8.81
N SER A 27 41.22 14.41 -7.93
CA SER A 27 41.27 12.97 -8.25
C SER A 27 39.88 12.35 -8.49
N GLN A 28 38.85 12.92 -7.90
CA GLN A 28 37.46 12.45 -8.05
C GLN A 28 36.47 13.58 -7.72
N VAL A 29 35.50 13.76 -8.60
CA VAL A 29 34.34 14.62 -8.36
C VAL A 29 33.07 13.78 -8.66
N LEU A 30 32.14 13.77 -7.74
CA LEU A 30 30.85 13.10 -7.87
C LEU A 30 29.74 14.09 -7.59
N ALA A 31 28.61 13.94 -8.28
CA ALA A 31 27.40 14.62 -7.84
C ALA A 31 26.99 14.06 -6.48
N GLY A 32 26.85 14.94 -5.50
CA GLY A 32 26.31 14.57 -4.19
C GLY A 32 24.83 14.22 -4.29
N PRO A 33 24.32 13.39 -3.39
CA PRO A 33 22.90 13.14 -3.30
C PRO A 33 22.16 14.46 -2.96
N LYS A 34 21.03 14.68 -3.60
CA LYS A 34 20.14 15.77 -3.23
C LYS A 34 19.39 15.35 -1.97
N TYR A 35 19.74 15.94 -0.85
CA TYR A 35 18.99 15.77 0.40
C TYR A 35 17.76 16.66 0.37
N ALA A 36 16.59 16.07 0.47
CA ALA A 36 15.34 16.75 0.71
C ALA A 36 14.74 16.19 2.01
N PRO A 37 14.07 17.01 2.82
CA PRO A 37 13.27 16.47 3.92
C PRO A 37 12.28 15.44 3.37
N LEU A 38 12.11 14.32 4.08
CA LEU A 38 11.08 13.34 3.75
C LEU A 38 9.72 13.99 4.03
N TYR A 39 8.77 13.75 3.14
CA TYR A 39 7.39 14.16 3.37
C TYR A 39 6.82 13.36 4.54
N THR A 40 6.23 14.05 5.48
CA THR A 40 5.61 13.45 6.66
C THR A 40 4.19 14.00 6.78
N PRO A 41 3.15 13.17 6.64
CA PRO A 41 1.77 13.57 6.88
C PRO A 41 1.58 14.12 8.30
N ASP A 42 0.62 15.01 8.49
CA ASP A 42 0.38 15.66 9.77
C ASP A 42 -0.30 14.76 10.82
N ASP A 43 -0.80 13.59 10.41
CA ASP A 43 -1.34 12.50 11.24
C ASP A 43 -0.32 11.39 11.54
N TYR A 44 0.91 11.50 11.01
CA TYR A 44 1.96 10.51 11.22
C TYR A 44 2.48 10.55 12.66
N ASN A 45 2.38 9.42 13.38
CA ASN A 45 2.77 9.30 14.80
C ASN A 45 2.07 10.28 15.77
N VAL A 46 0.91 10.84 15.42
CA VAL A 46 0.21 11.81 16.26
C VAL A 46 -0.73 11.13 17.24
N GLN A 47 -1.77 10.49 16.76
CA GLN A 47 -2.76 9.82 17.61
C GLN A 47 -2.31 8.42 18.03
N PHE A 48 -1.66 7.72 17.11
CA PHE A 48 -1.12 6.38 17.34
C PHE A 48 0.40 6.44 17.15
N THR A 49 1.14 6.41 18.24
CA THR A 49 2.61 6.59 18.26
C THR A 49 3.39 5.36 17.78
N ASN A 50 2.82 4.56 16.89
CA ASN A 50 3.45 3.32 16.41
C ASN A 50 3.30 3.16 14.89
N ASP A 51 3.95 4.04 14.15
CA ASP A 51 4.03 3.95 12.69
C ASP A 51 5.29 3.23 12.19
N TYR A 52 5.92 2.43 13.07
CA TYR A 52 7.16 1.72 12.71
C TYR A 52 6.99 0.84 11.46
N ALA A 53 5.80 0.35 11.17
CA ALA A 53 5.52 -0.42 9.95
C ALA A 53 5.67 0.43 8.68
N LEU A 54 5.27 1.70 8.74
CA LEU A 54 5.48 2.68 7.66
C LEU A 54 6.96 3.06 7.55
N ASP A 55 7.68 3.15 8.67
CA ASP A 55 9.13 3.35 8.68
C ASP A 55 9.87 2.18 8.03
N LEU A 56 9.48 0.93 8.35
CA LEU A 56 10.09 -0.28 7.80
C LEU A 56 10.00 -0.37 6.27
N ILE A 57 8.90 0.09 5.69
CA ILE A 57 8.71 0.10 4.24
C ILE A 57 9.16 1.41 3.58
N ASN A 58 9.73 2.33 4.35
CA ASN A 58 10.15 3.66 3.88
C ASN A 58 9.02 4.44 3.19
N ALA A 59 7.83 4.47 3.83
CA ALA A 59 6.65 5.14 3.29
C ALA A 59 6.89 6.62 3.00
N GLN A 60 7.57 7.34 3.89
CA GLN A 60 7.94 8.76 3.69
C GLN A 60 8.78 8.95 2.41
N GLY A 61 9.68 8.01 2.12
CA GLY A 61 10.46 8.01 0.87
C GLY A 61 9.58 7.82 -0.37
N ALA A 62 8.57 6.95 -0.28
CA ALA A 62 7.59 6.75 -1.35
C ALA A 62 6.72 7.99 -1.55
N TRP A 63 6.24 8.61 -0.49
CA TRP A 63 5.41 9.82 -0.55
C TRP A 63 6.16 11.05 -1.08
N ASN A 64 7.48 11.10 -0.99
CA ASN A 64 8.27 12.11 -1.70
C ASN A 64 8.20 11.98 -3.23
N THR A 65 7.84 10.80 -3.72
CA THR A 65 7.71 10.53 -5.16
C THR A 65 6.27 10.68 -5.63
N THR A 66 5.33 10.13 -4.85
CA THR A 66 3.90 10.18 -5.18
C THR A 66 3.05 10.04 -3.91
N HIS A 67 1.93 10.73 -3.88
CA HIS A 67 0.87 10.56 -2.88
C HIS A 67 -0.25 9.62 -3.36
N GLY A 68 -0.02 8.82 -4.41
CA GLY A 68 -1.07 8.01 -5.03
C GLY A 68 -2.01 8.84 -5.91
N ASP A 69 -3.03 8.18 -6.44
CA ASP A 69 -4.03 8.80 -7.32
C ASP A 69 -5.41 8.24 -6.96
N SER A 70 -6.41 9.11 -6.82
CA SER A 70 -7.80 8.72 -6.53
C SER A 70 -8.47 7.93 -7.67
N ALA A 71 -7.91 7.96 -8.88
CA ALA A 71 -8.35 7.09 -9.98
C ALA A 71 -7.95 5.63 -9.76
N ILE A 72 -6.96 5.36 -8.90
CA ILE A 72 -6.57 4.01 -8.51
C ILE A 72 -7.35 3.60 -7.27
N ALA A 73 -8.18 2.58 -7.39
CA ALA A 73 -8.92 2.03 -6.27
C ALA A 73 -8.37 0.66 -5.87
N ILE A 74 -8.14 0.48 -4.57
CA ILE A 74 -7.75 -0.80 -3.97
C ILE A 74 -9.03 -1.51 -3.56
N ALA A 75 -9.31 -2.67 -4.16
CA ALA A 75 -10.41 -3.52 -3.74
C ALA A 75 -10.01 -4.29 -2.46
N ILE A 76 -10.82 -4.19 -1.43
CA ILE A 76 -10.64 -4.88 -0.16
C ILE A 76 -11.76 -5.90 0.00
N SER A 77 -11.41 -7.20 -0.06
CA SER A 77 -12.33 -8.27 0.29
C SER A 77 -12.16 -8.63 1.76
N ASP A 78 -13.16 -8.33 2.56
CA ASP A 78 -13.10 -8.52 4.01
C ASP A 78 -14.52 -8.60 4.61
N GLN A 79 -14.58 -8.76 5.92
CA GLN A 79 -15.83 -8.67 6.65
C GLN A 79 -15.98 -7.29 7.29
N ASN A 80 -17.15 -6.72 7.14
CA ASN A 80 -17.64 -5.55 7.85
C ASN A 80 -16.81 -4.25 7.70
N PHE A 81 -17.45 -3.29 7.08
CA PHE A 81 -16.88 -1.98 6.86
C PHE A 81 -17.77 -0.89 7.46
N ASN A 82 -17.21 -0.06 8.31
CA ASN A 82 -17.86 1.17 8.75
C ASN A 82 -17.48 2.32 7.78
N VAL A 83 -18.21 2.45 6.70
CA VAL A 83 -17.95 3.48 5.65
C VAL A 83 -18.19 4.91 6.15
N THR A 84 -18.79 5.09 7.34
CA THR A 84 -18.97 6.40 7.98
C THR A 84 -17.83 6.76 8.92
N HIS A 85 -16.83 5.86 9.05
CA HIS A 85 -15.61 6.17 9.83
C HIS A 85 -14.89 7.35 9.23
N GLU A 86 -14.40 8.30 10.04
CA GLU A 86 -13.74 9.53 9.60
C GLU A 86 -12.59 9.28 8.60
N GLU A 87 -11.84 8.20 8.81
CA GLU A 87 -10.76 7.77 7.92
C GLU A 87 -11.22 7.20 6.57
N LEU A 88 -12.51 6.88 6.39
CA LEU A 88 -13.04 6.30 5.16
C LEU A 88 -14.00 7.22 4.41
N VAL A 89 -14.44 8.30 5.03
CA VAL A 89 -15.35 9.26 4.40
C VAL A 89 -14.69 9.88 3.18
N GLY A 90 -15.35 9.75 2.01
CA GLY A 90 -14.84 10.28 0.74
C GLY A 90 -13.82 9.39 0.02
N LYS A 91 -13.40 8.27 0.62
CA LYS A 91 -12.43 7.33 0.04
C LYS A 91 -13.10 6.18 -0.73
N VAL A 92 -14.33 5.82 -0.34
CA VAL A 92 -15.02 4.63 -0.83
C VAL A 92 -15.76 4.93 -2.13
N VAL A 93 -15.34 4.30 -3.23
CA VAL A 93 -15.95 4.42 -4.56
C VAL A 93 -16.92 3.28 -4.87
N HIS A 94 -16.78 2.16 -4.17
CA HIS A 94 -17.69 1.01 -4.27
C HIS A 94 -17.88 0.36 -2.91
N TYR A 95 -19.11 -0.02 -2.60
CA TYR A 95 -19.46 -0.73 -1.37
C TYR A 95 -20.53 -1.78 -1.65
N ASN A 96 -20.15 -3.03 -1.60
CA ASN A 96 -21.05 -4.17 -1.76
C ASN A 96 -20.83 -5.16 -0.61
N THR A 97 -21.61 -5.02 0.44
CA THR A 97 -21.61 -5.98 1.54
C THR A 97 -23.00 -6.17 2.12
N ASN A 98 -23.34 -7.40 2.44
CA ASN A 98 -24.55 -7.77 3.17
C ASN A 98 -24.26 -7.92 4.67
N ASN A 99 -23.26 -7.28 5.17
CA ASN A 99 -22.61 -7.62 6.41
C ASN A 99 -23.38 -7.17 7.63
N THR A 100 -23.65 -8.10 8.54
CA THR A 100 -24.38 -7.91 9.81
C THR A 100 -23.50 -8.13 11.04
N THR A 101 -22.20 -8.37 10.87
CA THR A 101 -21.28 -8.63 11.98
C THR A 101 -20.83 -7.33 12.66
N THR A 102 -20.40 -7.41 13.90
CA THR A 102 -19.84 -6.28 14.66
C THR A 102 -18.33 -6.15 14.50
N SER A 103 -17.72 -6.95 13.63
CA SER A 103 -16.28 -6.89 13.36
C SER A 103 -15.88 -5.53 12.80
N THR A 104 -14.75 -5.03 13.20
CA THR A 104 -14.12 -3.81 12.64
C THR A 104 -12.93 -4.13 11.74
N HIS A 105 -12.69 -5.40 11.44
CA HIS A 105 -11.49 -5.86 10.74
C HIS A 105 -11.37 -5.23 9.35
N GLY A 106 -12.40 -5.34 8.50
CA GLY A 106 -12.38 -4.73 7.17
C GLY A 106 -12.21 -3.22 7.20
N THR A 107 -12.81 -2.54 8.19
CA THR A 107 -12.58 -1.11 8.42
C THR A 107 -11.10 -0.82 8.67
N SER A 108 -10.47 -1.57 9.57
CA SER A 108 -9.06 -1.39 9.93
C SER A 108 -8.12 -1.67 8.74
N VAL A 109 -8.39 -2.75 7.99
CA VAL A 109 -7.62 -3.09 6.78
C VAL A 109 -7.74 -1.97 5.74
N SER A 110 -8.95 -1.44 5.53
CA SER A 110 -9.19 -0.36 4.57
C SER A 110 -8.46 0.93 4.97
N ILE A 111 -8.50 1.30 6.25
CA ILE A 111 -7.79 2.48 6.77
C ILE A 111 -6.28 2.34 6.53
N LEU A 112 -5.69 1.19 6.84
CA LEU A 112 -4.26 0.97 6.62
C LEU A 112 -3.88 0.99 5.14
N ALA A 113 -4.76 0.50 4.26
CA ALA A 113 -4.50 0.45 2.82
C ALA A 113 -4.56 1.85 2.18
N ALA A 114 -5.64 2.59 2.40
CA ALA A 114 -5.85 3.90 1.76
C ALA A 114 -6.84 4.78 2.53
N GLY A 115 -6.79 4.80 3.86
CA GLY A 115 -7.55 5.75 4.69
C GLY A 115 -7.17 7.19 4.41
N ASN A 116 -7.97 8.12 4.90
CA ASN A 116 -7.64 9.53 4.84
C ASN A 116 -6.26 9.75 5.49
N THR A 117 -5.45 10.55 4.88
CA THR A 117 -4.07 10.81 5.30
C THR A 117 -3.81 12.30 5.18
N ASP A 118 -3.00 12.84 6.09
CA ASP A 118 -2.73 14.29 6.19
C ASP A 118 -4.00 15.08 6.61
N ASN A 119 -4.75 14.52 7.57
CA ASN A 119 -6.04 15.04 8.03
C ASN A 119 -6.09 15.29 9.55
N GLN A 120 -4.96 15.19 10.26
CA GLN A 120 -4.73 15.44 11.69
C GLN A 120 -5.43 14.45 12.63
N VAL A 121 -6.01 13.38 12.11
CA VAL A 121 -6.67 12.34 12.91
C VAL A 121 -6.23 10.95 12.47
N GLY A 122 -6.44 9.97 13.33
CA GLY A 122 -6.27 8.56 12.99
C GLY A 122 -4.82 8.17 12.69
N LYS A 123 -4.59 7.65 11.52
CA LYS A 123 -3.32 7.04 11.12
C LYS A 123 -3.05 7.19 9.63
N SER A 124 -1.87 7.65 9.29
CA SER A 124 -1.44 7.73 7.89
C SER A 124 -1.53 6.38 7.17
N ALA A 125 -2.10 6.37 5.97
CA ALA A 125 -2.26 5.20 5.12
C ALA A 125 -1.24 5.19 3.98
N ILE A 126 -0.70 4.02 3.64
CA ILE A 126 0.33 3.91 2.58
C ILE A 126 -0.20 4.36 1.21
N GLY A 127 -1.46 4.05 0.89
CA GLY A 127 -2.10 4.41 -0.38
C GLY A 127 -2.50 5.88 -0.50
N PHE A 128 -2.38 6.65 0.57
CA PHE A 128 -2.62 8.08 0.65
C PHE A 128 -3.88 8.54 -0.13
N ASN A 129 -3.73 9.06 -1.36
CA ASN A 129 -4.84 9.53 -2.20
C ASN A 129 -5.62 8.42 -2.93
N SER A 130 -5.16 7.18 -2.91
CA SER A 130 -5.87 6.08 -3.55
C SER A 130 -7.27 5.90 -2.99
N SER A 131 -8.19 5.42 -3.81
CA SER A 131 -9.57 5.12 -3.43
C SER A 131 -9.72 3.67 -2.93
N LEU A 132 -10.89 3.36 -2.40
CA LEU A 132 -11.23 2.04 -1.86
C LEU A 132 -12.49 1.49 -2.50
N ALA A 133 -12.47 0.21 -2.89
CA ALA A 133 -13.64 -0.55 -3.29
C ALA A 133 -13.84 -1.71 -2.32
N LEU A 134 -14.97 -1.76 -1.62
CA LEU A 134 -15.19 -2.65 -0.48
C LEU A 134 -16.13 -3.79 -0.87
N TYR A 135 -15.64 -5.00 -0.74
CA TYR A 135 -16.30 -6.24 -1.12
C TYR A 135 -16.44 -7.22 0.05
N GLU A 136 -17.52 -7.96 0.08
CA GLU A 136 -17.74 -8.99 1.09
C GLU A 136 -16.67 -10.10 1.00
N MET A 137 -16.40 -10.72 2.14
CA MET A 137 -15.41 -11.79 2.32
C MET A 137 -15.86 -13.11 1.67
N ASN A 138 -15.72 -13.23 0.36
CA ASN A 138 -15.90 -14.47 -0.38
C ASN A 138 -15.26 -14.40 -1.78
N PHE A 139 -15.04 -15.59 -2.40
CA PHE A 139 -14.38 -15.68 -3.71
C PHE A 139 -15.19 -15.10 -4.88
N ASN A 140 -16.52 -15.13 -4.82
CA ASN A 140 -17.34 -14.55 -5.88
C ASN A 140 -17.18 -13.03 -5.92
N GLU A 141 -17.04 -12.40 -4.75
CA GLU A 141 -16.80 -10.96 -4.65
C GLU A 141 -15.36 -10.59 -5.08
N VAL A 142 -14.38 -11.44 -4.85
CA VAL A 142 -13.03 -11.30 -5.42
C VAL A 142 -13.10 -11.31 -6.96
N LEU A 143 -13.82 -12.24 -7.53
CA LEU A 143 -14.01 -12.32 -8.97
C LEU A 143 -14.81 -11.11 -9.50
N ALA A 144 -15.87 -10.69 -8.80
CA ALA A 144 -16.64 -9.51 -9.15
C ALA A 144 -15.78 -8.23 -9.16
N ALA A 145 -14.88 -8.08 -8.20
CA ALA A 145 -13.93 -6.98 -8.15
C ALA A 145 -13.00 -6.96 -9.38
N SER A 146 -12.52 -8.12 -9.83
CA SER A 146 -11.68 -8.22 -11.03
C SER A 146 -12.46 -7.86 -12.30
N TYR A 147 -13.71 -8.29 -12.43
CA TYR A 147 -14.58 -7.92 -13.56
C TYR A 147 -14.96 -6.44 -13.55
N ALA A 148 -15.00 -5.81 -12.38
CA ALA A 148 -15.19 -4.37 -12.25
C ALA A 148 -13.94 -3.56 -12.65
N GLY A 149 -12.81 -4.24 -12.95
CA GLY A 149 -11.58 -3.63 -13.44
C GLY A 149 -10.68 -3.04 -12.34
N TYR A 150 -10.78 -3.53 -11.11
CA TYR A 150 -9.84 -3.13 -10.06
C TYR A 150 -8.51 -3.87 -10.22
N ASP A 151 -7.44 -3.10 -10.40
CA ASP A 151 -6.09 -3.61 -10.63
C ASP A 151 -5.47 -4.27 -9.38
N ILE A 152 -5.93 -3.90 -8.19
CA ILE A 152 -5.39 -4.37 -6.91
C ILE A 152 -6.53 -4.94 -6.07
N ILE A 153 -6.41 -6.20 -5.66
CA ILE A 153 -7.39 -6.88 -4.78
C ILE A 153 -6.66 -7.43 -3.55
N ASN A 154 -7.02 -6.92 -2.38
CA ASN A 154 -6.53 -7.39 -1.10
C ASN A 154 -7.51 -8.38 -0.46
N ILE A 155 -7.00 -9.55 -0.06
CA ILE A 155 -7.74 -10.61 0.63
C ILE A 155 -7.12 -10.80 2.02
N SER A 156 -7.73 -10.20 3.05
CA SER A 156 -7.24 -10.28 4.43
C SER A 156 -7.97 -11.35 5.25
N TRP A 157 -8.25 -12.49 4.64
CA TRP A 157 -8.90 -13.63 5.26
C TRP A 157 -8.37 -14.95 4.72
N THR A 158 -8.73 -16.06 5.37
CA THR A 158 -8.37 -17.41 4.95
C THR A 158 -9.62 -18.26 4.69
N SER A 159 -9.56 -19.11 3.67
CA SER A 159 -10.60 -20.11 3.39
C SER A 159 -10.29 -21.47 4.04
N GLY A 160 -9.18 -21.58 4.75
CA GLY A 160 -8.77 -22.79 5.46
C GLY A 160 -7.49 -23.42 4.93
N CYS A 161 -7.36 -24.73 5.18
CA CYS A 161 -6.11 -25.47 5.04
C CYS A 161 -6.12 -26.46 3.87
N PHE A 162 -7.17 -26.47 3.09
CA PHE A 162 -7.33 -27.43 2.00
C PHE A 162 -7.39 -26.72 0.66
N TYR A 163 -6.63 -27.24 -0.29
CA TYR A 163 -6.68 -26.83 -1.68
C TYR A 163 -8.09 -27.08 -2.27
N ASN A 164 -8.55 -26.12 -3.06
CA ASN A 164 -9.81 -26.23 -3.80
C ASN A 164 -9.62 -25.69 -5.21
N GLN A 165 -9.88 -26.53 -6.21
CA GLN A 165 -9.70 -26.19 -7.63
C GLN A 165 -10.57 -25.01 -8.07
N ILE A 166 -11.81 -24.91 -7.57
CA ILE A 166 -12.69 -23.79 -7.93
C ILE A 166 -12.13 -22.46 -7.43
N MET A 167 -11.55 -22.46 -6.23
CA MET A 167 -10.88 -21.25 -5.68
C MET A 167 -9.66 -20.87 -6.51
N GLN A 168 -8.85 -21.86 -6.93
CA GLN A 168 -7.74 -21.65 -7.84
C GLN A 168 -8.20 -21.07 -9.19
N ASP A 169 -9.28 -21.61 -9.75
CA ASP A 169 -9.82 -21.14 -11.03
C ASP A 169 -10.30 -19.67 -10.92
N ILE A 170 -10.94 -19.30 -9.81
CA ILE A 170 -11.35 -17.92 -9.54
C ILE A 170 -10.13 -16.98 -9.45
N ILE A 171 -9.08 -17.38 -8.75
CA ILE A 171 -7.86 -16.57 -8.64
C ILE A 171 -7.17 -16.43 -10.00
N ASN A 172 -7.11 -17.53 -10.78
CA ASN A 172 -6.54 -17.49 -12.12
C ASN A 172 -7.34 -16.57 -13.06
N GLU A 173 -8.66 -16.61 -12.98
CA GLU A 173 -9.53 -15.74 -13.76
C GLU A 173 -9.36 -14.28 -13.36
N ALA A 174 -9.32 -13.97 -12.06
CA ALA A 174 -9.11 -12.63 -11.57
C ALA A 174 -7.73 -12.09 -12.01
N TYR A 175 -6.70 -12.92 -11.99
CA TYR A 175 -5.37 -12.57 -12.50
C TYR A 175 -5.39 -12.35 -14.02
N ALA A 176 -6.08 -13.20 -14.78
CA ALA A 176 -6.23 -13.06 -16.23
C ALA A 176 -6.99 -11.77 -16.62
N ASN A 177 -7.89 -11.29 -15.77
CA ASN A 177 -8.56 -10.00 -15.93
C ASN A 177 -7.65 -8.79 -15.63
N GLY A 178 -6.40 -9.03 -15.20
CA GLY A 178 -5.40 -8.00 -14.93
C GLY A 178 -5.26 -7.59 -13.47
N SER A 179 -5.98 -8.24 -12.55
CA SER A 179 -5.90 -7.89 -11.13
C SER A 179 -4.65 -8.48 -10.47
N PHE A 180 -3.94 -7.67 -9.69
CA PHE A 180 -2.88 -8.10 -8.78
C PHE A 180 -3.49 -8.46 -7.43
N ILE A 181 -3.39 -9.73 -7.05
CA ILE A 181 -4.06 -10.28 -5.87
C ILE A 181 -3.05 -10.43 -4.73
N ILE A 182 -3.39 -9.89 -3.57
CA ILE A 182 -2.58 -9.96 -2.35
C ILE A 182 -3.41 -10.69 -1.30
N ALA A 183 -2.92 -11.82 -0.81
CA ALA A 183 -3.63 -12.62 0.18
C ALA A 183 -2.82 -12.79 1.47
N ALA A 184 -3.52 -12.72 2.61
CA ALA A 184 -2.93 -12.94 3.91
C ALA A 184 -2.51 -14.40 4.10
N ALA A 185 -1.26 -14.64 4.51
CA ALA A 185 -0.71 -15.97 4.78
C ALA A 185 -1.13 -16.57 6.14
N GLY A 186 -2.01 -15.89 6.88
CA GLY A 186 -2.50 -16.32 8.19
C GLY A 186 -1.65 -15.83 9.37
N ASN A 187 -2.07 -16.20 10.58
CA ASN A 187 -1.49 -15.70 11.83
C ASN A 187 -0.58 -16.74 12.53
N GLY A 188 0.12 -17.57 11.77
CA GLY A 188 1.12 -18.50 12.28
C GLY A 188 0.56 -19.78 12.93
N SER A 189 -0.63 -19.75 13.53
CA SER A 189 -1.32 -20.93 14.07
C SER A 189 -2.47 -21.44 13.21
N THR A 190 -2.81 -20.70 12.16
CA THR A 190 -3.79 -21.14 11.16
C THR A 190 -3.29 -22.45 10.55
N CYS A 191 -4.10 -23.43 10.40
CA CYS A 191 -3.74 -24.74 9.81
C CYS A 191 -2.68 -25.54 10.62
N GLY A 192 -2.48 -25.23 11.90
CA GLY A 192 -1.67 -26.04 12.81
C GLY A 192 -0.18 -25.69 12.87
N GLY A 193 0.26 -24.63 12.21
CA GLY A 193 1.64 -24.18 12.30
C GLY A 193 2.05 -23.19 11.22
N ALA A 194 3.18 -22.52 11.43
CA ALA A 194 3.71 -21.49 10.54
C ALA A 194 4.11 -22.01 9.14
N ASP A 195 4.47 -23.29 9.07
CA ASP A 195 4.93 -23.91 7.80
C ASP A 195 3.79 -24.61 7.02
N GLN A 196 2.55 -24.47 7.46
CA GLN A 196 1.41 -25.08 6.79
C GLN A 196 0.84 -24.18 5.71
N LEU A 197 0.37 -24.79 4.62
CA LEU A 197 -0.29 -24.07 3.53
C LEU A 197 -1.61 -23.48 4.02
N VAL A 198 -1.81 -22.22 3.74
CA VAL A 198 -3.03 -21.45 4.06
C VAL A 198 -3.60 -20.89 2.76
N TYR A 199 -4.89 -21.08 2.54
CA TYR A 199 -5.54 -20.63 1.33
C TYR A 199 -6.41 -19.37 1.60
N PRO A 200 -6.48 -18.41 0.65
CA PRO A 200 -5.97 -18.45 -0.73
C PRO A 200 -4.49 -18.11 -0.91
N ALA A 201 -3.73 -17.76 0.11
CA ALA A 201 -2.34 -17.32 -0.04
C ALA A 201 -1.40 -18.35 -0.70
N SER A 202 -1.83 -19.61 -0.76
CA SER A 202 -1.07 -20.72 -1.37
C SER A 202 -1.66 -21.20 -2.71
N LEU A 203 -2.55 -20.42 -3.33
CA LEU A 203 -3.08 -20.67 -4.67
C LEU A 203 -2.16 -20.16 -5.77
#